data_211e7f9f4e148e1df6ffee501de3723a
#
_entry.id   211e7f9f4e148e1df6ffee501de3723a
#
_cell.length_a   1.000
_cell.length_b   1.000
_cell.length_c   1.000
_cell.angle_alpha   90.00
_cell.angle_beta   90.00
_cell.angle_gamma   90.00
#
_symmetry.space_group_name_H-M   'P 1'
#
loop_
_entity.id
_entity.type
_entity.pdbx_description
1 polymer ?
#
loop_
_entity_poly.entity_id
_entity_poly.type
_entity_poly.pdbx_seq_one_letter_code
_entity_poly.pdbx_strand_id
1 'polypeptide(L)'
;MTLLSGAGILISIVILIILAAIAMVASTSRSAPVDDDVFGFATLQLPPDAELPPLLRYPARDGEPLAYRFYDSSADQILIFIHGSSYHGRSYHALARAVSASGAAKVILPNLRGHYQSGRHRGDVEYIGQFEDDIADLIAELRRQNRRGPIVLGGHSSGGGFVVRFAGGAHGHLVSRFLASSPVIPASPTLRTGSSGGWAQLHMRRLIGLVILNAFGIRGFNALPVIDFNKPARFWDGTETLSYSYRLTTSYHPRQRYVSDLRKLADKAIVLIGEHDEAVDAERLQTLFARESPASLFKVLPDTNHFGIFTSAAVLDMLIEWLARPAQTHSSCATSDVADMA
;
A
#
# COMPACT_ATOMS: atom_id res chain seq x y z
N MET A 1 3.80 -28.35 -50.29
CA MET A 1 4.14 -27.54 -49.11
C MET A 1 3.28 -26.29 -49.13
N THR A 2 2.13 -26.31 -48.43
CA THR A 2 1.21 -25.17 -48.37
C THR A 2 1.88 -24.07 -47.48
N LEU A 3 2.19 -22.95 -48.10
CA LEU A 3 2.61 -21.73 -47.40
C LEU A 3 1.47 -21.37 -46.41
N LEU A 4 1.75 -21.48 -45.10
CA LEU A 4 0.88 -20.91 -44.07
C LEU A 4 0.69 -19.44 -44.41
N SER A 5 -0.57 -18.99 -44.50
CA SER A 5 -0.86 -17.57 -44.70
C SER A 5 -0.22 -16.77 -43.55
N GLY A 6 0.18 -15.51 -43.76
CA GLY A 6 0.77 -14.68 -42.69
C GLY A 6 -0.07 -14.67 -41.42
N ALA A 7 -1.40 -14.77 -41.53
CA ALA A 7 -2.30 -14.92 -40.39
C ALA A 7 -2.08 -16.24 -39.62
N GLY A 8 -1.83 -17.36 -40.32
CA GLY A 8 -1.55 -18.65 -39.66
C GLY A 8 -0.23 -18.62 -38.88
N ILE A 9 0.78 -17.96 -39.40
CA ILE A 9 2.06 -17.78 -38.71
C ILE A 9 1.87 -16.94 -37.42
N LEU A 10 1.13 -15.85 -37.51
CA LEU A 10 0.86 -14.97 -36.34
C LEU A 10 0.10 -15.71 -35.24
N ILE A 11 -0.94 -16.48 -35.61
CA ILE A 11 -1.71 -17.30 -34.67
C ILE A 11 -0.80 -18.33 -33.98
N SER A 12 0.07 -19.00 -34.73
CA SER A 12 1.00 -19.99 -34.19
C SER A 12 1.96 -19.37 -33.19
N ILE A 13 2.49 -18.16 -33.47
CA ILE A 13 3.37 -17.42 -32.56
C ILE A 13 2.62 -17.07 -31.27
N VAL A 14 1.41 -16.55 -31.35
CA VAL A 14 0.60 -16.21 -30.15
C VAL A 14 0.35 -17.45 -29.29
N ILE A 15 -0.01 -18.59 -29.90
CA ILE A 15 -0.20 -19.85 -29.17
C ILE A 15 1.09 -20.28 -28.47
N LEU A 16 2.23 -20.23 -29.15
CA LEU A 16 3.53 -20.55 -28.52
C LEU A 16 3.88 -19.67 -27.36
N ILE A 17 3.62 -18.36 -27.44
CA ILE A 17 3.83 -17.41 -26.33
C ILE A 17 2.94 -17.79 -25.14
N ILE A 18 1.66 -18.08 -25.38
CA ILE A 18 0.74 -18.48 -24.30
C ILE A 18 1.18 -19.80 -23.65
N LEU A 19 1.57 -20.80 -24.43
CA LEU A 19 2.06 -22.08 -23.92
C LEU A 19 3.34 -21.92 -23.11
N ALA A 20 4.28 -21.09 -23.58
CA ALA A 20 5.50 -20.76 -22.86
C ALA A 20 5.18 -20.05 -21.53
N ALA A 21 4.24 -19.10 -21.51
CA ALA A 21 3.80 -18.44 -20.29
C ALA A 21 3.15 -19.43 -19.30
N ILE A 22 2.32 -20.36 -19.76
CA ILE A 22 1.74 -21.43 -18.92
C ILE A 22 2.87 -22.31 -18.32
N ALA A 23 3.84 -22.69 -19.14
CA ALA A 23 4.99 -23.48 -18.68
C ALA A 23 5.81 -22.72 -17.61
N MET A 24 6.02 -21.41 -17.78
CA MET A 24 6.67 -20.56 -16.76
C MET A 24 5.88 -20.55 -15.44
N VAL A 25 4.56 -20.43 -15.51
CA VAL A 25 3.70 -20.45 -14.32
C VAL A 25 3.78 -21.81 -13.61
N ALA A 26 3.75 -22.92 -14.34
CA ALA A 26 3.78 -24.28 -13.81
C ALA A 26 5.16 -24.68 -13.25
N SER A 27 6.26 -24.21 -13.86
CA SER A 27 7.64 -24.60 -13.51
C SER A 27 8.25 -23.81 -12.33
N THR A 28 7.47 -22.96 -11.66
CA THR A 28 7.98 -22.15 -10.57
C THR A 28 8.19 -23.00 -9.32
N SER A 29 9.43 -23.02 -8.83
CA SER A 29 9.80 -23.54 -7.51
C SER A 29 9.85 -22.41 -6.48
N ARG A 30 9.48 -22.69 -5.23
CA ARG A 30 9.72 -21.80 -4.10
C ARG A 30 11.14 -21.97 -3.60
N SER A 31 11.82 -20.88 -3.31
CA SER A 31 13.08 -20.91 -2.58
C SER A 31 12.80 -21.17 -1.10
N ALA A 32 13.78 -21.74 -0.40
CA ALA A 32 13.69 -21.85 1.05
C ALA A 32 13.61 -20.45 1.70
N PRO A 33 12.81 -20.26 2.76
CA PRO A 33 12.79 -19.02 3.51
C PRO A 33 14.20 -18.69 4.04
N VAL A 34 14.58 -17.43 3.98
CA VAL A 34 15.80 -16.93 4.62
C VAL A 34 15.42 -16.47 6.02
N ASP A 35 16.11 -17.00 7.05
CA ASP A 35 15.84 -16.67 8.46
C ASP A 35 16.67 -15.47 8.94
N ASP A 36 16.76 -14.43 8.11
CA ASP A 36 17.43 -13.18 8.44
C ASP A 36 16.43 -12.13 8.96
N ASP A 37 16.78 -11.51 10.10
CA ASP A 37 16.00 -10.41 10.67
C ASP A 37 16.35 -9.07 10.02
N VAL A 38 16.01 -8.92 8.73
CA VAL A 38 16.35 -7.75 7.91
C VAL A 38 15.84 -6.45 8.54
N PHE A 39 14.69 -6.48 9.21
CA PHE A 39 14.05 -5.28 9.74
C PHE A 39 14.16 -5.10 11.26
N GLY A 40 14.85 -6.01 11.97
CA GLY A 40 14.93 -5.95 13.41
C GLY A 40 13.58 -6.19 14.10
N PHE A 41 12.87 -7.28 13.75
CA PHE A 41 11.57 -7.65 14.34
C PHE A 41 11.59 -7.74 15.86
N ALA A 42 12.74 -8.02 16.46
CA ALA A 42 12.93 -8.01 17.90
C ALA A 42 12.60 -6.65 18.55
N THR A 43 12.70 -5.55 17.78
CA THR A 43 12.39 -4.19 18.26
C THR A 43 10.90 -3.86 18.20
N LEU A 44 10.10 -4.64 17.46
CA LEU A 44 8.66 -4.48 17.37
C LEU A 44 7.98 -5.06 18.62
N GLN A 45 7.69 -4.18 19.58
CA GLN A 45 6.86 -4.55 20.73
C GLN A 45 5.39 -4.51 20.32
N LEU A 46 4.85 -5.66 19.93
CA LEU A 46 3.43 -5.76 19.63
C LEU A 46 2.63 -5.88 20.95
N PRO A 47 1.59 -5.06 21.14
CA PRO A 47 0.76 -5.15 22.34
C PRO A 47 0.00 -6.47 22.39
N PRO A 48 -0.27 -7.01 23.58
CA PRO A 48 -1.18 -8.15 23.73
C PRO A 48 -2.60 -7.76 23.27
N ASP A 49 -3.38 -8.73 22.79
CA ASP A 49 -4.73 -8.46 22.25
C ASP A 49 -5.66 -7.77 23.26
N ALA A 50 -5.47 -8.00 24.56
CA ALA A 50 -6.26 -7.37 25.62
C ALA A 50 -6.09 -5.84 25.72
N GLU A 51 -5.01 -5.29 25.20
CA GLU A 51 -4.73 -3.85 25.18
C GLU A 51 -5.25 -3.17 23.90
N LEU A 52 -5.70 -3.96 22.93
CA LEU A 52 -6.17 -3.44 21.65
C LEU A 52 -7.66 -3.07 21.72
N PRO A 53 -8.09 -2.00 21.03
CA PRO A 53 -9.49 -1.78 20.77
C PRO A 53 -10.12 -2.99 20.08
N PRO A 54 -11.44 -3.24 20.27
CA PRO A 54 -12.12 -4.36 19.65
C PRO A 54 -12.00 -4.32 18.13
N LEU A 55 -11.90 -5.50 17.52
CA LEU A 55 -11.90 -5.63 16.07
C LEU A 55 -13.33 -5.48 15.55
N LEU A 56 -13.59 -4.35 14.90
CA LEU A 56 -14.87 -4.03 14.26
C LEU A 56 -14.90 -4.58 12.83
N ARG A 57 -16.10 -4.63 12.23
CA ARG A 57 -16.29 -5.08 10.85
C ARG A 57 -17.17 -4.13 10.07
N TYR A 58 -16.90 -4.02 8.77
CA TYR A 58 -17.77 -3.35 7.80
C TYR A 58 -18.01 -4.27 6.61
N PRO A 59 -19.17 -4.20 5.98
CA PRO A 59 -19.45 -4.95 4.76
C PRO A 59 -18.78 -4.25 3.56
N ALA A 60 -17.96 -4.98 2.82
CA ALA A 60 -17.54 -4.54 1.50
C ALA A 60 -18.71 -4.67 0.50
N ARG A 61 -18.60 -4.07 -0.68
CA ARG A 61 -19.64 -4.08 -1.73
C ARG A 61 -20.07 -5.47 -2.18
N ASP A 62 -19.21 -6.47 -2.02
CA ASP A 62 -19.49 -7.89 -2.30
C ASP A 62 -20.08 -8.63 -1.09
N GLY A 63 -20.38 -7.91 0.00
CA GLY A 63 -20.93 -8.44 1.24
C GLY A 63 -19.90 -9.10 2.16
N GLU A 64 -18.62 -9.14 1.78
CA GLU A 64 -17.58 -9.72 2.64
C GLU A 64 -17.32 -8.82 3.86
N PRO A 65 -17.32 -9.38 5.09
CA PRO A 65 -17.01 -8.62 6.29
C PRO A 65 -15.50 -8.38 6.39
N LEU A 66 -15.08 -7.11 6.30
CA LEU A 66 -13.69 -6.70 6.48
C LEU A 66 -13.46 -6.07 7.84
N ALA A 67 -12.30 -6.33 8.42
CA ALA A 67 -11.98 -6.00 9.79
C ALA A 67 -11.19 -4.68 9.90
N TYR A 68 -11.44 -3.92 10.97
CA TYR A 68 -10.66 -2.74 11.33
C TYR A 68 -10.68 -2.47 12.83
N ARG A 69 -9.69 -1.71 13.32
CA ARG A 69 -9.69 -1.17 14.69
C ARG A 69 -9.93 0.34 14.63
N PHE A 70 -10.66 0.86 15.60
CA PHE A 70 -11.01 2.27 15.73
C PHE A 70 -10.43 2.85 17.01
N TYR A 71 -9.73 3.98 16.88
CA TYR A 71 -9.19 4.78 17.97
C TYR A 71 -9.88 6.14 17.93
N ASP A 72 -10.70 6.41 18.93
CA ASP A 72 -11.49 7.65 19.00
C ASP A 72 -10.63 8.85 19.42
N SER A 73 -11.08 10.04 19.05
CA SER A 73 -10.43 11.32 19.32
C SER A 73 -11.46 12.43 19.29
N SER A 74 -11.15 13.58 19.90
CA SER A 74 -11.95 14.81 19.80
C SER A 74 -11.91 15.45 18.40
N ALA A 75 -10.94 15.11 17.56
CA ALA A 75 -10.83 15.63 16.20
C ALA A 75 -11.96 15.11 15.30
N ASP A 76 -12.39 15.93 14.32
CA ASP A 76 -13.27 15.47 13.24
C ASP A 76 -12.49 14.71 12.16
N GLN A 77 -11.23 15.07 11.91
CA GLN A 77 -10.36 14.43 10.93
C GLN A 77 -10.14 12.95 11.25
N ILE A 78 -10.10 12.13 10.19
CA ILE A 78 -9.92 10.67 10.30
C ILE A 78 -8.67 10.27 9.53
N LEU A 79 -7.72 9.63 10.22
CA LEU A 79 -6.58 8.96 9.61
C LEU A 79 -6.92 7.47 9.38
N ILE A 80 -7.02 7.04 8.13
CA ILE A 80 -7.04 5.62 7.76
C ILE A 80 -5.60 5.23 7.46
N PHE A 81 -4.98 4.34 8.26
CA PHE A 81 -3.58 3.98 8.10
C PHE A 81 -3.41 2.52 7.68
N ILE A 82 -2.85 2.34 6.48
CA ILE A 82 -2.69 1.05 5.80
C ILE A 82 -1.39 0.38 6.24
N HIS A 83 -1.48 -0.87 6.66
CA HIS A 83 -0.34 -1.66 7.14
C HIS A 83 0.63 -2.04 6.01
N GLY A 84 1.84 -2.49 6.36
CA GLY A 84 2.84 -3.05 5.43
C GLY A 84 2.55 -4.50 5.05
N SER A 85 3.38 -5.07 4.17
CA SER A 85 3.30 -6.47 3.75
C SER A 85 3.36 -7.43 4.94
N SER A 86 2.66 -8.56 4.81
CA SER A 86 2.64 -9.66 5.78
C SER A 86 2.00 -9.35 7.14
N TYR A 87 1.75 -8.08 7.44
CA TYR A 87 1.19 -7.59 8.70
C TYR A 87 -0.32 -7.32 8.64
N HIS A 88 -0.84 -6.68 9.70
CA HIS A 88 -2.19 -6.15 9.81
C HIS A 88 -2.19 -4.94 10.78
N GLY A 89 -3.35 -4.32 11.01
CA GLY A 89 -3.47 -3.06 11.75
C GLY A 89 -2.85 -3.07 13.15
N ARG A 90 -2.75 -4.22 13.84
CA ARG A 90 -2.16 -4.33 15.18
C ARG A 90 -0.76 -3.71 15.29
N SER A 91 0.06 -3.86 14.25
CA SER A 91 1.45 -3.37 14.26
C SER A 91 1.59 -1.86 14.41
N TYR A 92 0.51 -1.12 14.16
CA TYR A 92 0.48 0.35 14.23
C TYR A 92 -0.31 0.87 15.44
N HIS A 93 -0.53 0.02 16.45
CA HIS A 93 -1.26 0.40 17.67
C HIS A 93 -0.65 1.63 18.37
N ALA A 94 0.68 1.65 18.55
CA ALA A 94 1.37 2.74 19.19
C ALA A 94 1.17 4.08 18.46
N LEU A 95 1.30 4.08 17.13
CA LEU A 95 1.01 5.24 16.29
C LEU A 95 -0.46 5.68 16.45
N ALA A 96 -1.40 4.74 16.33
CA ALA A 96 -2.82 5.06 16.40
C ALA A 96 -3.20 5.64 17.77
N ARG A 97 -2.65 5.09 18.86
CA ARG A 97 -2.87 5.57 20.22
C ARG A 97 -2.29 6.95 20.43
N ALA A 98 -1.06 7.22 19.97
CA ALA A 98 -0.42 8.54 20.10
C ALA A 98 -1.21 9.61 19.34
N VAL A 99 -1.56 9.35 18.08
CA VAL A 99 -2.31 10.30 17.23
C VAL A 99 -3.72 10.56 17.78
N SER A 100 -4.44 9.52 18.24
CA SER A 100 -5.78 9.72 18.77
C SER A 100 -5.77 10.44 20.13
N ALA A 101 -4.84 10.07 21.01
CA ALA A 101 -4.71 10.71 22.34
C ALA A 101 -4.28 12.18 22.26
N SER A 102 -3.51 12.57 21.24
CA SER A 102 -3.13 13.98 21.03
C SER A 102 -4.28 14.86 20.54
N GLY A 103 -5.41 14.28 20.12
CA GLY A 103 -6.51 15.04 19.53
C GLY A 103 -6.29 15.42 18.06
N ALA A 104 -5.25 14.90 17.40
CA ALA A 104 -4.94 15.27 16.01
C ALA A 104 -5.85 14.58 14.98
N ALA A 105 -6.23 13.33 15.20
CA ALA A 105 -7.16 12.60 14.34
C ALA A 105 -7.81 11.42 15.07
N LYS A 106 -9.01 11.02 14.65
CA LYS A 106 -9.50 9.65 14.86
C LYS A 106 -8.68 8.73 13.99
N VAL A 107 -8.32 7.53 14.48
CA VAL A 107 -7.48 6.62 13.69
C VAL A 107 -8.24 5.32 13.40
N ILE A 108 -8.18 4.91 12.15
CA ILE A 108 -8.70 3.64 11.66
C ILE A 108 -7.52 2.80 11.18
N LEU A 109 -7.38 1.60 11.73
CA LEU A 109 -6.39 0.61 11.29
C LEU A 109 -7.14 -0.56 10.62
N PRO A 110 -7.33 -0.55 9.30
CA PRO A 110 -7.94 -1.69 8.61
C PRO A 110 -6.96 -2.87 8.58
N ASN A 111 -7.50 -4.08 8.70
CA ASN A 111 -6.85 -5.26 8.17
C ASN A 111 -7.30 -5.39 6.72
N LEU A 112 -6.40 -5.25 5.76
CA LEU A 112 -6.76 -5.38 4.36
C LEU A 112 -7.31 -6.77 4.05
N ARG A 113 -8.18 -6.88 3.06
CA ARG A 113 -8.68 -8.17 2.56
C ARG A 113 -7.52 -9.15 2.33
N GLY A 114 -7.72 -10.41 2.68
CA GLY A 114 -6.68 -11.43 2.59
C GLY A 114 -5.65 -11.40 3.72
N HIS A 115 -5.82 -10.52 4.70
CA HIS A 115 -5.00 -10.48 5.91
C HIS A 115 -5.80 -10.92 7.14
N TYR A 116 -5.14 -10.95 8.29
CA TYR A 116 -5.68 -11.47 9.55
C TYR A 116 -7.14 -11.05 9.81
N GLN A 117 -8.03 -12.05 9.90
CA GLN A 117 -9.46 -11.90 10.15
C GLN A 117 -10.22 -10.97 9.18
N SER A 118 -9.70 -10.71 7.97
CA SER A 118 -10.30 -9.85 6.98
C SER A 118 -10.33 -10.53 5.60
N GLY A 119 -11.52 -10.89 5.14
CA GLY A 119 -11.73 -11.64 3.90
C GLY A 119 -11.59 -13.15 4.04
N ARG A 120 -12.03 -13.89 3.00
CA ARG A 120 -12.15 -15.37 3.01
C ARG A 120 -10.82 -16.07 2.80
N HIS A 121 -9.96 -15.53 1.92
CA HIS A 121 -8.77 -16.20 1.44
C HIS A 121 -7.52 -15.43 1.87
N ARG A 122 -6.74 -16.02 2.79
CA ARG A 122 -5.49 -15.41 3.23
C ARG A 122 -4.49 -15.32 2.07
N GLY A 123 -3.94 -14.12 1.87
CA GLY A 123 -2.97 -13.84 0.82
C GLY A 123 -3.59 -13.65 -0.56
N ASP A 124 -4.92 -13.48 -0.66
CA ASP A 124 -5.60 -13.34 -1.94
C ASP A 124 -6.74 -12.31 -1.92
N VAL A 125 -7.11 -11.82 -3.09
CA VAL A 125 -8.27 -10.96 -3.38
C VAL A 125 -9.00 -11.50 -4.59
N GLU A 126 -10.23 -11.04 -4.88
CA GLU A 126 -11.00 -11.58 -5.99
C GLU A 126 -10.60 -10.96 -7.35
N TYR A 127 -10.17 -9.69 -7.36
CA TYR A 127 -9.76 -8.99 -8.57
C TYR A 127 -8.70 -7.91 -8.27
N ILE A 128 -7.95 -7.53 -9.31
CA ILE A 128 -6.95 -6.45 -9.22
C ILE A 128 -7.66 -5.10 -9.05
N GLY A 129 -7.32 -4.36 -8.00
CA GLY A 129 -7.95 -3.08 -7.64
C GLY A 129 -8.96 -3.20 -6.49
N GLN A 130 -9.22 -4.40 -5.96
CA GLN A 130 -10.21 -4.60 -4.91
C GLN A 130 -9.86 -3.86 -3.62
N PHE A 131 -8.59 -3.67 -3.28
CA PHE A 131 -8.20 -2.89 -2.11
C PHE A 131 -8.64 -1.42 -2.19
N GLU A 132 -8.62 -0.84 -3.39
CA GLU A 132 -9.09 0.53 -3.59
C GLU A 132 -10.59 0.62 -3.36
N ASP A 133 -11.33 -0.37 -3.82
CA ASP A 133 -12.77 -0.49 -3.60
C ASP A 133 -13.11 -0.75 -2.12
N ASP A 134 -12.37 -1.62 -1.44
CA ASP A 134 -12.56 -1.93 -0.02
C ASP A 134 -12.34 -0.69 0.86
N ILE A 135 -11.33 0.14 0.56
CA ILE A 135 -11.10 1.39 1.30
C ILE A 135 -12.19 2.43 0.99
N ALA A 136 -12.68 2.50 -0.25
CA ALA A 136 -13.83 3.36 -0.58
C ALA A 136 -15.10 2.91 0.17
N ASP A 137 -15.34 1.61 0.31
CA ASP A 137 -16.45 1.04 1.07
C ASP A 137 -16.31 1.32 2.58
N LEU A 138 -15.08 1.25 3.12
CA LEU A 138 -14.80 1.67 4.51
C LEU A 138 -15.14 3.15 4.72
N ILE A 139 -14.74 4.03 3.81
CA ILE A 139 -15.05 5.47 3.88
C ILE A 139 -16.57 5.67 3.84
N ALA A 140 -17.28 4.97 2.97
CA ALA A 140 -18.74 5.03 2.89
C ALA A 140 -19.40 4.55 4.20
N GLU A 141 -18.88 3.48 4.82
CA GLU A 141 -19.34 3.01 6.13
C GLU A 141 -19.12 4.05 7.22
N LEU A 142 -17.96 4.68 7.29
CA LEU A 142 -17.67 5.75 8.25
C LEU A 142 -18.67 6.91 8.09
N ARG A 143 -19.01 7.28 6.85
CA ARG A 143 -20.04 8.30 6.55
C ARG A 143 -21.44 7.88 7.04
N ARG A 144 -21.82 6.60 6.87
CA ARG A 144 -23.10 6.06 7.40
C ARG A 144 -23.13 6.09 8.93
N GLN A 145 -21.99 5.90 9.59
CA GLN A 145 -21.83 6.04 11.05
C GLN A 145 -21.75 7.51 11.51
N ASN A 146 -22.07 8.47 10.65
CA ASN A 146 -22.02 9.92 10.90
C ASN A 146 -20.62 10.47 11.19
N ARG A 147 -19.55 9.77 10.77
CA ARG A 147 -18.16 10.22 10.85
C ARG A 147 -17.79 10.93 9.53
N ARG A 148 -18.03 12.26 9.49
CA ARG A 148 -17.99 13.06 8.25
C ARG A 148 -16.73 13.91 8.08
N GLY A 149 -15.79 13.88 9.00
CA GLY A 149 -14.56 14.66 8.95
C GLY A 149 -13.69 14.38 7.71
N PRO A 150 -12.72 15.24 7.41
CA PRO A 150 -11.77 15.02 6.32
C PRO A 150 -11.02 13.69 6.49
N ILE A 151 -10.79 12.98 5.39
CA ILE A 151 -10.03 11.72 5.39
C ILE A 151 -8.58 12.00 5.02
N VAL A 152 -7.68 11.53 5.87
CA VAL A 152 -6.26 11.36 5.57
C VAL A 152 -6.01 9.88 5.32
N LEU A 153 -5.48 9.52 4.17
CA LEU A 153 -5.06 8.15 3.89
C LEU A 153 -3.55 8.04 4.11
N GLY A 154 -3.17 7.29 5.13
CA GLY A 154 -1.78 6.99 5.44
C GLY A 154 -1.44 5.53 5.18
N GLY A 155 -0.15 5.22 5.11
CA GLY A 155 0.31 3.85 5.02
C GLY A 155 1.83 3.72 5.09
N HIS A 156 2.28 2.54 5.48
CA HIS A 156 3.69 2.23 5.65
C HIS A 156 4.12 1.12 4.70
N SER A 157 5.33 1.19 4.16
CA SER A 157 5.90 0.16 3.31
C SER A 157 5.03 -0.10 2.07
N SER A 158 4.54 -1.32 1.85
CA SER A 158 3.55 -1.62 0.80
C SER A 158 2.27 -0.80 0.97
N GLY A 159 1.84 -0.51 2.21
CA GLY A 159 0.74 0.41 2.49
C GLY A 159 1.03 1.85 2.05
N GLY A 160 2.28 2.31 2.19
CA GLY A 160 2.74 3.59 1.65
C GLY A 160 2.70 3.62 0.11
N GLY A 161 3.11 2.51 -0.52
CA GLY A 161 2.94 2.32 -1.97
C GLY A 161 1.47 2.33 -2.39
N PHE A 162 0.60 1.70 -1.60
CA PHE A 162 -0.84 1.71 -1.84
C PHE A 162 -1.45 3.12 -1.75
N VAL A 163 -0.96 3.97 -0.85
CA VAL A 163 -1.37 5.39 -0.78
C VAL A 163 -1.14 6.10 -2.12
N VAL A 164 0.04 5.88 -2.74
CA VAL A 164 0.34 6.42 -4.08
C VAL A 164 -0.64 5.88 -5.12
N ARG A 165 -0.90 4.57 -5.11
CA ARG A 165 -1.86 3.92 -6.01
C ARG A 165 -3.27 4.50 -5.85
N PHE A 166 -3.73 4.66 -4.62
CA PHE A 166 -5.06 5.17 -4.30
C PHE A 166 -5.24 6.62 -4.77
N ALA A 167 -4.22 7.46 -4.56
CA ALA A 167 -4.24 8.87 -4.97
C ALA A 167 -4.46 9.03 -6.48
N GLY A 168 -3.83 8.18 -7.31
CA GLY A 168 -4.00 8.16 -8.75
C GLY A 168 -5.18 7.33 -9.26
N GLY A 169 -5.91 6.65 -8.38
CA GLY A 169 -7.05 5.79 -8.69
C GLY A 169 -8.39 6.52 -8.78
N ALA A 170 -9.45 5.76 -9.06
CA ALA A 170 -10.80 6.28 -9.18
C ALA A 170 -11.32 6.92 -7.89
N HIS A 171 -10.82 6.47 -6.72
CA HIS A 171 -11.28 6.89 -5.40
C HIS A 171 -10.39 7.95 -4.73
N GLY A 172 -9.32 8.43 -5.39
CA GLY A 172 -8.41 9.42 -4.82
C GLY A 172 -9.09 10.71 -4.36
N HIS A 173 -10.21 11.08 -4.98
CA HIS A 173 -11.02 12.25 -4.64
C HIS A 173 -11.73 12.14 -3.26
N LEU A 174 -11.85 10.96 -2.68
CA LEU A 174 -12.44 10.72 -1.36
C LEU A 174 -11.50 11.15 -0.21
N VAL A 175 -10.23 11.39 -0.50
CA VAL A 175 -9.16 11.66 0.45
C VAL A 175 -8.67 13.09 0.30
N SER A 176 -8.57 13.80 1.42
CA SER A 176 -8.12 15.19 1.46
C SER A 176 -6.60 15.33 1.52
N ARG A 177 -5.91 14.41 2.22
CA ARG A 177 -4.46 14.42 2.43
C ARG A 177 -3.89 13.00 2.43
N PHE A 178 -2.61 12.87 2.08
CA PHE A 178 -1.91 11.59 1.97
C PHE A 178 -0.66 11.54 2.84
N LEU A 179 -0.41 10.39 3.47
CA LEU A 179 0.79 10.11 4.24
C LEU A 179 1.45 8.83 3.72
N ALA A 180 2.57 8.95 3.03
CA ALA A 180 3.33 7.81 2.53
C ALA A 180 4.61 7.62 3.35
N SER A 181 4.63 6.59 4.21
CA SER A 181 5.79 6.26 5.03
C SER A 181 6.55 5.09 4.41
N SER A 182 7.83 5.28 4.08
CA SER A 182 8.69 4.30 3.39
C SER A 182 7.99 3.62 2.20
N PRO A 183 7.40 4.37 1.26
CA PRO A 183 6.54 3.79 0.23
C PRO A 183 7.30 2.84 -0.69
N VAL A 184 6.85 1.58 -0.76
CA VAL A 184 7.37 0.56 -1.66
C VAL A 184 6.77 0.73 -3.05
N ILE A 185 7.62 1.05 -4.04
CA ILE A 185 7.24 1.27 -5.45
C ILE A 185 8.05 0.34 -6.35
N PRO A 186 7.64 -0.94 -6.52
CA PRO A 186 8.46 -1.96 -7.19
C PRO A 186 8.83 -1.65 -8.65
N ALA A 187 8.02 -0.85 -9.35
CA ALA A 187 8.30 -0.44 -10.73
C ALA A 187 9.34 0.68 -10.83
N SER A 188 9.83 1.23 -9.71
CA SER A 188 10.85 2.28 -9.64
C SER A 188 12.20 1.73 -9.16
N PRO A 189 13.30 2.44 -9.37
CA PRO A 189 14.62 2.04 -8.89
C PRO A 189 14.85 2.33 -7.39
N THR A 190 13.78 2.59 -6.62
CA THR A 190 13.90 3.03 -5.21
C THR A 190 14.07 1.89 -4.22
N LEU A 191 13.81 0.64 -4.63
CA LEU A 191 14.03 -0.51 -3.74
C LEU A 191 15.51 -0.87 -3.65
N ARG A 192 15.94 -1.25 -2.46
CA ARG A 192 17.27 -1.83 -2.28
C ARG A 192 17.38 -3.18 -2.98
N THR A 193 18.60 -3.57 -3.36
CA THR A 193 18.88 -4.85 -4.03
C THR A 193 18.41 -6.04 -3.19
N GLY A 194 18.17 -7.18 -3.84
CA GLY A 194 17.69 -8.38 -3.16
C GLY A 194 16.21 -8.34 -2.75
N SER A 195 15.36 -7.69 -3.56
CA SER A 195 13.91 -7.60 -3.30
C SER A 195 13.62 -7.00 -1.91
N SER A 196 13.85 -5.70 -1.79
CA SER A 196 13.71 -4.94 -0.55
C SER A 196 14.64 -5.43 0.56
N GLY A 197 15.95 -5.51 0.26
CA GLY A 197 16.96 -5.91 1.24
C GLY A 197 16.89 -7.37 1.67
N GLY A 198 16.22 -8.24 0.91
CA GLY A 198 16.04 -9.66 1.26
C GLY A 198 14.74 -9.98 1.99
N TRP A 199 13.88 -8.97 2.26
CA TRP A 199 12.59 -9.16 2.90
C TRP A 199 11.64 -10.04 2.08
N ALA A 200 11.65 -9.92 0.74
CA ALA A 200 10.69 -10.58 -0.14
C ALA A 200 11.38 -11.50 -1.16
N GLN A 201 10.76 -12.63 -1.43
CA GLN A 201 11.16 -13.57 -2.48
C GLN A 201 10.12 -13.58 -3.59
N LEU A 202 10.50 -13.07 -4.77
CA LEU A 202 9.62 -13.05 -5.94
C LEU A 202 9.73 -14.35 -6.73
N HIS A 203 8.61 -14.96 -7.06
CA HIS A 203 8.52 -16.08 -7.98
C HIS A 203 8.59 -15.58 -9.43
N MET A 204 9.78 -15.12 -9.86
CA MET A 204 9.96 -14.36 -11.10
C MET A 204 9.38 -15.04 -12.34
N ARG A 205 9.60 -16.36 -12.52
CA ARG A 205 9.03 -17.08 -13.68
C ARG A 205 7.51 -17.01 -13.69
N ARG A 206 6.87 -17.28 -12.54
CA ARG A 206 5.42 -17.21 -12.40
C ARG A 206 4.90 -15.79 -12.62
N LEU A 207 5.56 -14.80 -12.04
CA LEU A 207 5.20 -13.40 -12.21
C LEU A 207 5.22 -12.99 -13.69
N ILE A 208 6.31 -13.29 -14.42
CA ILE A 208 6.43 -12.98 -15.85
C ILE A 208 5.37 -13.74 -16.65
N GLY A 209 5.19 -15.04 -16.40
CA GLY A 209 4.17 -15.84 -17.07
C GLY A 209 2.76 -15.28 -16.88
N LEU A 210 2.41 -14.86 -15.64
CA LEU A 210 1.12 -14.25 -15.35
C LEU A 210 0.95 -12.88 -16.00
N VAL A 211 1.99 -12.05 -16.05
CA VAL A 211 1.95 -10.77 -16.77
C VAL A 211 1.63 -11.01 -18.26
N ILE A 212 2.30 -11.98 -18.90
CA ILE A 212 2.04 -12.34 -20.28
C ILE A 212 0.60 -12.85 -20.46
N LEU A 213 0.15 -13.78 -19.62
CA LEU A 213 -1.22 -14.32 -19.70
C LEU A 213 -2.28 -13.22 -19.54
N ASN A 214 -2.07 -12.29 -18.60
CA ASN A 214 -2.97 -11.17 -18.40
C ASN A 214 -3.02 -10.21 -19.60
N ALA A 215 -1.92 -10.03 -20.35
CA ALA A 215 -1.91 -9.25 -21.59
C ALA A 215 -2.82 -9.86 -22.67
N PHE A 216 -3.01 -11.17 -22.64
CA PHE A 216 -3.96 -11.89 -23.50
C PHE A 216 -5.35 -12.08 -22.86
N GLY A 217 -5.63 -11.46 -21.71
CA GLY A 217 -6.92 -11.58 -21.01
C GLY A 217 -7.12 -12.88 -20.24
N ILE A 218 -6.09 -13.74 -20.14
CA ILE A 218 -6.14 -15.03 -19.43
C ILE A 218 -5.86 -14.78 -17.95
N ARG A 219 -6.90 -14.72 -17.12
CA ARG A 219 -6.84 -14.32 -15.71
C ARG A 219 -7.07 -15.44 -14.70
N GLY A 220 -7.40 -16.65 -15.15
CA GLY A 220 -7.76 -17.79 -14.31
C GLY A 220 -6.66 -18.23 -13.33
N PHE A 221 -5.41 -17.84 -13.57
CA PHE A 221 -4.26 -18.21 -12.75
C PHE A 221 -3.84 -17.11 -11.75
N ASN A 222 -4.56 -15.99 -11.68
CA ASN A 222 -4.16 -14.82 -10.87
C ASN A 222 -4.23 -15.03 -9.35
N ALA A 223 -4.88 -16.10 -8.88
CA ALA A 223 -4.87 -16.52 -7.49
C ALA A 223 -3.56 -17.22 -7.07
N LEU A 224 -2.67 -17.54 -8.00
CA LEU A 224 -1.41 -18.20 -7.68
C LEU A 224 -0.44 -17.24 -6.95
N PRO A 225 0.27 -17.73 -5.92
CA PRO A 225 1.23 -16.92 -5.17
C PRO A 225 2.44 -16.54 -6.05
N VAL A 226 2.87 -15.29 -5.96
CA VAL A 226 4.02 -14.73 -6.73
C VAL A 226 5.09 -14.11 -5.85
N ILE A 227 4.84 -13.98 -4.54
CA ILE A 227 5.77 -13.41 -3.59
C ILE A 227 5.61 -14.10 -2.24
N ASP A 228 6.70 -14.42 -1.58
CA ASP A 228 6.75 -14.86 -0.19
C ASP A 228 7.60 -13.88 0.62
N PHE A 229 7.29 -13.73 1.93
CA PHE A 229 7.98 -12.81 2.84
C PHE A 229 8.81 -13.55 3.87
N ASN A 230 10.04 -13.08 4.09
CA ASN A 230 11.05 -13.68 4.96
C ASN A 230 10.95 -13.15 6.41
N LYS A 231 9.77 -13.24 7.04
CA LYS A 231 9.67 -13.00 8.48
C LYS A 231 10.26 -14.19 9.22
N PRO A 232 11.26 -13.99 10.12
CA PRO A 232 11.85 -15.09 10.85
C PRO A 232 10.81 -15.86 11.68
N ALA A 233 10.87 -17.21 11.65
CA ALA A 233 9.87 -18.06 12.27
C ALA A 233 9.72 -17.84 13.78
N ARG A 234 10.81 -17.43 14.47
CA ARG A 234 10.81 -17.10 15.90
C ARG A 234 9.91 -15.90 16.27
N PHE A 235 9.50 -15.11 15.30
CA PHE A 235 8.60 -13.96 15.50
C PHE A 235 7.18 -14.21 14.97
N TRP A 236 6.86 -15.43 14.53
CA TRP A 236 5.50 -15.75 14.08
C TRP A 236 4.56 -15.87 15.28
N ASP A 237 3.39 -15.27 15.14
CA ASP A 237 2.30 -15.38 16.11
C ASP A 237 1.01 -15.96 15.48
N GLY A 238 1.08 -16.41 14.22
CA GLY A 238 -0.03 -17.03 13.49
C GLY A 238 -0.96 -16.02 12.79
N THR A 239 -0.70 -14.73 12.94
CA THR A 239 -1.52 -13.68 12.31
C THR A 239 -0.98 -13.23 10.95
N GLU A 240 0.22 -13.64 10.60
CA GLU A 240 0.95 -13.24 9.40
C GLU A 240 0.28 -13.74 8.11
N THR A 241 0.45 -12.97 7.04
CA THR A 241 0.14 -13.38 5.68
C THR A 241 1.42 -13.38 4.86
N LEU A 242 2.13 -14.51 4.89
CA LEU A 242 3.50 -14.62 4.39
C LEU A 242 3.61 -14.88 2.89
N SER A 243 2.51 -14.99 2.18
CA SER A 243 2.51 -15.25 0.74
C SER A 243 1.35 -14.53 0.08
N TYR A 244 1.58 -13.86 -1.06
CA TYR A 244 0.54 -13.15 -1.78
C TYR A 244 0.37 -13.69 -3.19
N SER A 245 -0.90 -13.76 -3.61
CA SER A 245 -1.28 -14.03 -5.00
C SER A 245 -0.84 -12.90 -5.93
N TYR A 246 -0.82 -13.19 -7.24
CA TYR A 246 -0.56 -12.18 -8.26
C TYR A 246 -1.57 -11.02 -8.18
N ARG A 247 -2.87 -11.31 -8.03
CA ARG A 247 -3.91 -10.28 -7.99
C ARG A 247 -3.84 -9.44 -6.72
N LEU A 248 -3.50 -10.03 -5.55
CA LEU A 248 -3.27 -9.27 -4.32
C LEU A 248 -2.03 -8.40 -4.44
N THR A 249 -0.89 -8.96 -4.86
CA THR A 249 0.37 -8.21 -5.06
C THR A 249 0.16 -7.02 -6.00
N THR A 250 -0.54 -7.26 -7.13
CA THR A 250 -0.83 -6.21 -8.11
C THR A 250 -1.81 -5.15 -7.58
N SER A 251 -2.73 -5.52 -6.68
CA SER A 251 -3.66 -4.58 -6.04
C SER A 251 -2.99 -3.73 -4.97
N TYR A 252 -1.94 -4.25 -4.33
CA TYR A 252 -1.30 -3.60 -3.20
C TYR A 252 -0.26 -2.56 -3.62
N HIS A 253 0.49 -2.84 -4.68
CA HIS A 253 1.58 -1.96 -5.13
C HIS A 253 1.10 -0.90 -6.15
N PRO A 254 1.83 0.22 -6.30
CA PRO A 254 1.60 1.20 -7.34
C PRO A 254 1.57 0.55 -8.73
N ARG A 255 0.81 1.14 -9.63
CA ARG A 255 0.69 0.69 -11.03
C ARG A 255 2.03 0.84 -11.77
N GLN A 256 2.19 0.18 -12.90
CA GLN A 256 3.36 0.39 -13.77
C GLN A 256 3.53 1.87 -14.17
N ARG A 257 2.42 2.60 -14.33
CA ARG A 257 2.39 4.05 -14.58
C ARG A 257 2.41 4.89 -13.29
N TYR A 258 3.13 4.45 -12.26
CA TYR A 258 3.19 5.09 -10.94
C TYR A 258 3.53 6.58 -10.97
N VAL A 259 4.23 7.06 -12.00
CA VAL A 259 4.57 8.48 -12.17
C VAL A 259 3.30 9.34 -12.24
N SER A 260 2.28 8.91 -12.98
CA SER A 260 1.01 9.63 -13.04
C SER A 260 0.28 9.63 -11.69
N ASP A 261 0.43 8.55 -10.93
CA ASP A 261 -0.17 8.41 -9.59
C ASP A 261 0.56 9.29 -8.56
N LEU A 262 1.91 9.38 -8.62
CA LEU A 262 2.72 10.27 -7.79
C LEU A 262 2.32 11.76 -7.98
N ARG A 263 2.11 12.19 -9.21
CA ARG A 263 1.72 13.58 -9.53
C ARG A 263 0.37 13.97 -8.93
N LYS A 264 -0.49 12.99 -8.59
CA LYS A 264 -1.78 13.24 -7.93
C LYS A 264 -1.66 13.50 -6.43
N LEU A 265 -0.53 13.19 -5.83
CA LEU A 265 -0.24 13.52 -4.43
C LEU A 265 -0.10 15.04 -4.25
N ALA A 266 0.64 15.70 -5.14
CA ALA A 266 0.85 17.14 -5.17
C ALA A 266 1.21 17.72 -3.77
N ASP A 267 0.63 18.85 -3.41
CA ASP A 267 0.79 19.54 -2.12
C ASP A 267 -0.02 18.92 -0.96
N LYS A 268 -0.78 17.87 -1.25
CA LYS A 268 -1.62 17.17 -0.26
C LYS A 268 -0.89 16.07 0.50
N ALA A 269 0.39 15.81 0.17
CA ALA A 269 1.10 14.68 0.71
C ALA A 269 2.28 15.06 1.59
N ILE A 270 2.48 14.23 2.64
CA ILE A 270 3.76 14.09 3.32
C ILE A 270 4.34 12.70 3.03
N VAL A 271 5.64 12.68 2.74
CA VAL A 271 6.41 11.46 2.50
C VAL A 271 7.50 11.37 3.54
N LEU A 272 7.54 10.27 4.28
CA LEU A 272 8.52 10.00 5.31
C LEU A 272 9.37 8.81 4.91
N ILE A 273 10.68 8.89 5.13
CA ILE A 273 11.61 7.77 4.94
C ILE A 273 12.69 7.83 5.99
N GLY A 274 13.07 6.69 6.55
CA GLY A 274 14.22 6.58 7.43
C GLY A 274 15.54 6.64 6.64
N GLU A 275 16.53 7.34 7.19
CA GLU A 275 17.89 7.40 6.60
C GLU A 275 18.50 6.00 6.43
N HIS A 276 18.22 5.13 7.40
CA HIS A 276 18.72 3.74 7.44
C HIS A 276 17.68 2.70 7.05
N ASP A 277 16.69 3.08 6.21
CA ASP A 277 15.66 2.16 5.75
C ASP A 277 16.27 0.98 4.98
N GLU A 278 15.97 -0.24 5.39
CA GLU A 278 16.58 -1.47 4.86
C GLU A 278 15.89 -1.93 3.56
N ALA A 279 14.68 -1.49 3.30
CA ALA A 279 13.90 -1.89 2.11
C ALA A 279 13.94 -0.87 0.98
N VAL A 280 13.94 0.41 1.32
CA VAL A 280 13.82 1.53 0.38
C VAL A 280 15.04 2.44 0.49
N ASP A 281 15.60 2.82 -0.63
CA ASP A 281 16.73 3.74 -0.71
C ASP A 281 16.22 5.19 -0.59
N ALA A 282 16.60 5.86 0.50
CA ALA A 282 16.10 7.19 0.84
C ALA A 282 16.48 8.25 -0.21
N GLU A 283 17.71 8.22 -0.73
CA GLU A 283 18.19 9.18 -1.73
C GLU A 283 17.46 9.00 -3.07
N ARG A 284 17.31 7.76 -3.53
CA ARG A 284 16.59 7.46 -4.76
C ARG A 284 15.11 7.81 -4.65
N LEU A 285 14.50 7.57 -3.49
CA LEU A 285 13.11 7.95 -3.24
C LEU A 285 12.96 9.46 -3.24
N GLN A 286 13.85 10.20 -2.57
CA GLN A 286 13.87 11.66 -2.56
C GLN A 286 14.00 12.22 -3.97
N THR A 287 14.93 11.70 -4.76
CA THR A 287 15.12 12.10 -6.16
C THR A 287 13.88 11.86 -6.99
N LEU A 288 13.21 10.71 -6.81
CA LEU A 288 11.96 10.40 -7.51
C LEU A 288 10.86 11.41 -7.17
N PHE A 289 10.64 11.70 -5.88
CA PHE A 289 9.59 12.63 -5.45
C PHE A 289 9.90 14.07 -5.83
N ALA A 290 11.16 14.50 -5.73
CA ALA A 290 11.58 15.84 -6.17
C ALA A 290 11.28 16.07 -7.65
N ARG A 291 11.38 15.02 -8.48
CA ARG A 291 11.10 15.10 -9.92
C ARG A 291 9.60 15.00 -10.24
N GLU A 292 8.89 14.06 -9.61
CA GLU A 292 7.54 13.69 -10.06
C GLU A 292 6.42 14.28 -9.19
N SER A 293 6.72 14.67 -7.94
CA SER A 293 5.76 15.30 -7.01
C SER A 293 6.44 16.34 -6.13
N PRO A 294 7.04 17.39 -6.72
CA PRO A 294 7.88 18.36 -5.99
C PRO A 294 7.11 19.18 -4.94
N ALA A 295 5.80 19.27 -5.05
CA ALA A 295 4.95 19.94 -4.08
C ALA A 295 4.65 19.10 -2.83
N SER A 296 4.97 17.80 -2.83
CA SER A 296 4.85 16.95 -1.64
C SER A 296 5.89 17.32 -0.59
N LEU A 297 5.47 17.37 0.67
CA LEU A 297 6.41 17.53 1.78
C LEU A 297 7.22 16.23 1.96
N PHE A 298 8.50 16.26 1.64
CA PHE A 298 9.39 15.10 1.77
C PHE A 298 10.32 15.26 2.98
N LYS A 299 10.44 14.23 3.82
CA LYS A 299 11.30 14.19 5.00
C LYS A 299 12.12 12.92 5.05
N VAL A 300 13.44 13.05 5.09
CA VAL A 300 14.37 11.99 5.50
C VAL A 300 14.55 12.11 7.03
N LEU A 301 14.37 11.02 7.73
CA LEU A 301 14.41 10.95 9.20
C LEU A 301 15.77 10.41 9.64
N PRO A 302 16.60 11.20 10.33
CA PRO A 302 17.92 10.76 10.76
C PRO A 302 17.80 9.58 11.74
N ASP A 303 18.82 8.73 11.77
CA ASP A 303 18.94 7.57 12.67
C ASP A 303 17.68 6.66 12.72
N THR A 304 16.89 6.66 11.65
CA THR A 304 15.62 5.94 11.60
C THR A 304 15.69 4.82 10.56
N ASN A 305 15.34 3.61 10.97
CA ASN A 305 15.21 2.43 10.11
C ASN A 305 13.75 2.26 9.61
N HIS A 306 13.48 1.17 8.88
CA HIS A 306 12.16 0.92 8.29
C HIS A 306 11.02 0.91 9.32
N PHE A 307 11.20 0.30 10.50
CA PHE A 307 10.18 0.28 11.56
C PHE A 307 10.21 1.52 12.45
N GLY A 308 11.34 2.21 12.55
CA GLY A 308 11.48 3.43 13.33
C GLY A 308 10.46 4.53 12.96
N ILE A 309 9.98 4.52 11.72
CA ILE A 309 9.00 5.49 11.21
C ILE A 309 7.69 5.52 12.02
N PHE A 310 7.27 4.41 12.59
CA PHE A 310 6.03 4.35 13.37
C PHE A 310 6.23 3.97 14.84
N THR A 311 7.49 3.78 15.26
CA THR A 311 7.86 3.47 16.65
C THR A 311 8.62 4.59 17.35
N SER A 312 9.30 5.48 16.62
CA SER A 312 10.06 6.60 17.18
C SER A 312 9.12 7.73 17.68
N ALA A 313 9.30 8.15 18.94
CA ALA A 313 8.51 9.24 19.53
C ALA A 313 8.66 10.54 18.73
N ALA A 314 9.88 10.91 18.32
CA ALA A 314 10.12 12.13 17.55
C ALA A 314 9.40 12.13 16.19
N VAL A 315 9.30 10.97 15.53
CA VAL A 315 8.55 10.82 14.28
C VAL A 315 7.04 10.94 14.53
N LEU A 316 6.55 10.34 15.62
CA LEU A 316 5.14 10.45 16.00
C LEU A 316 4.75 11.90 16.31
N ASP A 317 5.59 12.65 17.03
CA ASP A 317 5.36 14.06 17.32
C ASP A 317 5.27 14.91 16.04
N MET A 318 6.22 14.72 15.10
CA MET A 318 6.19 15.38 13.80
C MET A 318 4.93 15.04 13.00
N LEU A 319 4.50 13.78 13.03
CA LEU A 319 3.27 13.34 12.36
C LEU A 319 2.02 13.97 12.98
N ILE A 320 1.95 14.04 14.30
CA ILE A 320 0.89 14.71 15.05
C ILE A 320 0.81 16.20 14.69
N GLU A 321 1.95 16.90 14.66
CA GLU A 321 1.99 18.29 14.23
C GLU A 321 1.51 18.48 12.78
N TRP A 322 1.92 17.59 11.87
CA TRP A 322 1.48 17.66 10.48
C TRP A 322 -0.03 17.41 10.37
N LEU A 323 -0.58 16.44 11.10
CA LEU A 323 -2.01 16.16 11.12
C LEU A 323 -2.82 17.32 11.69
N ALA A 324 -2.33 18.00 12.73
CA ALA A 324 -3.00 19.13 13.35
C ALA A 324 -3.10 20.38 12.44
N ARG A 325 -2.26 20.48 11.39
CA ARG A 325 -2.35 21.60 10.44
C ARG A 325 -3.55 21.37 9.51
N PRO A 326 -4.39 22.40 9.29
CA PRO A 326 -5.49 22.27 8.34
C PRO A 326 -4.95 22.00 6.92
N ALA A 327 -5.72 21.26 6.11
CA ALA A 327 -5.43 21.14 4.69
C ALA A 327 -5.38 22.54 4.08
N GLN A 328 -4.33 22.85 3.29
CA GLN A 328 -4.26 24.13 2.59
C GLN A 328 -5.43 24.18 1.60
N THR A 329 -6.40 25.02 1.87
CA THR A 329 -7.44 25.34 0.90
C THR A 329 -6.82 26.32 -0.09
N HIS A 330 -6.48 25.88 -1.30
CA HIS A 330 -6.25 26.80 -2.39
C HIS A 330 -7.56 27.51 -2.67
N SER A 331 -7.71 28.73 -2.10
CA SER A 331 -8.69 29.68 -2.59
C SER A 331 -8.32 29.98 -4.04
N SER A 332 -9.11 29.49 -4.99
CA SER A 332 -9.04 29.94 -6.35
C SER A 332 -9.33 31.44 -6.32
N CYS A 333 -8.28 32.26 -6.36
CA CYS A 333 -8.39 33.67 -6.66
C CYS A 333 -8.86 33.77 -8.13
N ALA A 334 -10.17 33.71 -8.32
CA ALA A 334 -10.79 34.17 -9.52
C ALA A 334 -10.61 35.69 -9.49
N THR A 335 -9.60 36.17 -10.17
CA THR A 335 -9.48 37.60 -10.53
C THR A 335 -10.67 37.98 -11.38
N SER A 336 -11.63 38.61 -10.72
CA SER A 336 -12.62 39.44 -11.38
C SER A 336 -11.93 40.75 -11.79
N ASP A 337 -11.31 40.76 -12.95
CA ASP A 337 -10.94 41.98 -13.68
C ASP A 337 -11.61 41.95 -15.04
N VAL A 338 -12.89 42.30 -15.05
CA VAL A 338 -13.55 42.87 -16.23
C VAL A 338 -14.57 43.89 -15.74
N ALA A 339 -14.16 45.11 -15.49
CA ALA A 339 -15.00 46.28 -15.58
C ALA A 339 -14.06 47.51 -15.53
N ASP A 340 -13.81 48.07 -16.67
CA ASP A 340 -13.78 49.50 -16.96
C ASP A 340 -12.90 49.75 -18.18
N MET A 341 -13.53 49.78 -19.33
CA MET A 341 -13.18 50.78 -20.38
C MET A 341 -14.42 50.91 -21.27
N ALA A 342 -15.10 52.00 -21.01
CA ALA A 342 -16.07 52.63 -21.91
C ALA A 342 -15.45 53.12 -23.20
#